data_59b4291875499a7c0165e92a6831f7e5
#
_entry.id   59b4291875499a7c0165e92a6831f7e5
#
_cell.length_a   1.000
_cell.length_b   1.000
_cell.length_c   1.000
_cell.angle_alpha   90.00
_cell.angle_beta   90.00
_cell.angle_gamma   90.00
#
_symmetry.space_group_name_H-M   'P 1'
#
loop_
_entity.id
_entity.type
_entity.pdbx_description
1 polymer ?
#
loop_
_entity_poly.entity_id
_entity_poly.type
_entity_poly.pdbx_seq_one_letter_code
_entity_poly.pdbx_strand_id
1 'polypeptide(L)'
;MISPYITWEKVDNANLGFDLMLLKNRLSITADFYQRTTRDMIGPAESIPSISGIASDDRAKVNNATLRNRGWELSVSWNDKLKCGFSYGIGFNVFNYKAVVTKYNNPEGIIYNNHTGLAANKGYYEGMDIGEIWGYRADDLFLSNREIDDYLRNVNLTAFKSNDLWRRGDLKYIDSNGDGRVDGGKGTLADHGDLQIIGNTTPKYSFGINLNLGYKGFEISTLLQGVAKRDFPISGSNYMFGGNNYNFKEHLDYFSTENPNGYLPRLTGWKDDKDFLVNTGYNTTRYLLNAAYMRMKNLTVGYTFNKKQLRHIGISNLKVYVTCDNLFTVTKLPKQFDPETLNQVNMSAGGDAQNTAPGLTSPMKQNGNGMVYPMNRNFVFGLDFTF
;
A
#
# COMPACT_ATOMS: atom_id res chain seq x y z
N MET A 1 3.59 27.56 -19.52
CA MET A 1 4.82 28.39 -19.37
C MET A 1 5.94 27.56 -18.78
N ILE A 2 7.20 27.79 -19.21
CA ILE A 2 8.38 27.15 -18.62
C ILE A 2 9.11 28.23 -17.83
N SER A 3 9.44 27.94 -16.56
CA SER A 3 10.24 28.85 -15.74
C SER A 3 11.68 28.92 -16.27
N PRO A 4 12.26 30.11 -16.45
CA PRO A 4 13.67 30.22 -16.82
C PRO A 4 14.64 29.77 -15.71
N TYR A 5 14.12 29.49 -14.51
CA TYR A 5 14.89 29.14 -13.33
C TYR A 5 14.82 27.64 -13.00
N ILE A 6 14.33 26.81 -13.92
CA ILE A 6 14.33 25.36 -13.71
C ILE A 6 15.78 24.85 -13.71
N THR A 7 16.13 24.12 -12.65
CA THR A 7 17.44 23.50 -12.46
C THR A 7 17.31 21.97 -12.30
N TRP A 8 18.45 21.30 -12.29
CA TRP A 8 18.52 19.86 -12.00
C TRP A 8 18.25 19.58 -10.54
N GLU A 9 17.57 18.46 -10.28
CA GLU A 9 17.44 17.91 -8.93
C GLU A 9 18.81 17.48 -8.39
N LYS A 10 19.04 17.68 -7.11
CA LYS A 10 20.27 17.31 -6.40
C LYS A 10 20.00 16.23 -5.39
N VAL A 11 20.85 15.23 -5.34
CA VAL A 11 20.73 14.11 -4.40
C VAL A 11 21.95 14.05 -3.51
N ASP A 12 21.73 14.23 -2.21
CA ASP A 12 22.73 14.00 -1.16
C ASP A 12 22.46 12.65 -0.51
N ASN A 13 23.50 11.81 -0.43
CA ASN A 13 23.44 10.52 0.23
C ASN A 13 24.45 10.49 1.38
N ALA A 14 24.01 10.02 2.55
CA ALA A 14 24.85 9.61 3.66
C ALA A 14 24.51 8.16 4.00
N ASN A 15 25.52 7.32 4.12
CA ASN A 15 25.38 5.90 4.44
C ASN A 15 26.41 5.48 5.48
N LEU A 16 25.99 4.62 6.42
CA LEU A 16 26.83 3.97 7.40
C LEU A 16 26.50 2.47 7.40
N GLY A 17 27.46 1.66 6.97
CA GLY A 17 27.32 0.22 6.85
C GLY A 17 28.28 -0.55 7.75
N PHE A 18 27.86 -1.73 8.17
CA PHE A 18 28.66 -2.68 8.94
C PHE A 18 28.51 -4.07 8.34
N ASP A 19 29.65 -4.70 8.05
CA ASP A 19 29.72 -6.09 7.62
C ASP A 19 30.51 -6.91 8.63
N LEU A 20 29.90 -7.96 9.18
CA LEU A 20 30.49 -8.84 10.16
C LEU A 20 30.41 -10.29 9.68
N MET A 21 31.57 -10.96 9.71
CA MET A 21 31.64 -12.40 9.47
C MET A 21 32.19 -13.09 10.72
N LEU A 22 31.42 -13.99 11.29
CA LEU A 22 31.68 -14.62 12.57
C LEU A 22 31.67 -16.15 12.46
N LEU A 23 32.18 -16.84 13.48
CA LEU A 23 32.09 -18.29 13.64
C LEU A 23 32.63 -19.07 12.43
N LYS A 24 33.82 -18.71 11.95
CA LYS A 24 34.46 -19.29 10.76
C LYS A 24 33.61 -19.11 9.50
N ASN A 25 33.09 -17.92 9.30
CA ASN A 25 32.26 -17.49 8.17
C ASN A 25 30.89 -18.24 8.07
N ARG A 26 30.41 -18.81 9.18
CA ARG A 26 29.08 -19.43 9.21
C ARG A 26 27.99 -18.38 9.40
N LEU A 27 28.26 -17.35 10.20
CA LEU A 27 27.35 -16.24 10.45
C LEU A 27 27.84 -14.99 9.72
N SER A 28 27.02 -14.44 8.84
CA SER A 28 27.23 -13.14 8.20
C SER A 28 26.12 -12.19 8.61
N ILE A 29 26.48 -10.98 9.03
CA ILE A 29 25.56 -9.90 9.40
C ILE A 29 25.99 -8.67 8.63
N THR A 30 25.07 -8.10 7.88
CA THR A 30 25.23 -6.80 7.21
C THR A 30 24.14 -5.87 7.70
N ALA A 31 24.52 -4.67 8.13
CA ALA A 31 23.57 -3.64 8.57
C ALA A 31 23.93 -2.30 7.95
N ASP A 32 22.97 -1.65 7.32
CA ASP A 32 23.12 -0.35 6.68
C ASP A 32 22.10 0.64 7.23
N PHE A 33 22.54 1.87 7.46
CA PHE A 33 21.71 3.01 7.82
C PHE A 33 21.98 4.11 6.82
N TYR A 34 20.93 4.63 6.22
CA TYR A 34 21.08 5.63 5.16
C TYR A 34 20.15 6.82 5.31
N GLN A 35 20.60 7.94 4.81
CA GLN A 35 19.76 9.11 4.53
C GLN A 35 20.04 9.60 3.12
N ARG A 36 18.96 9.69 2.34
CA ARG A 36 18.96 10.30 1.01
C ARG A 36 18.07 11.53 1.03
N THR A 37 18.61 12.68 0.63
CA THR A 37 17.85 13.92 0.50
C THR A 37 17.89 14.36 -0.96
N THR A 38 16.70 14.41 -1.60
CA THR A 38 16.54 14.93 -2.95
C THR A 38 16.04 16.36 -2.82
N ARG A 39 16.86 17.31 -3.24
CA ARG A 39 16.57 18.75 -3.21
C ARG A 39 16.27 19.26 -4.60
N ASP A 40 15.69 20.46 -4.65
CA ASP A 40 15.37 21.16 -5.88
C ASP A 40 14.47 20.33 -6.82
N MET A 41 13.60 19.49 -6.21
CA MET A 41 12.59 18.73 -6.95
C MET A 41 11.57 19.71 -7.53
N ILE A 42 11.07 19.39 -8.73
CA ILE A 42 10.01 20.16 -9.36
C ILE A 42 8.72 20.00 -8.55
N GLY A 43 8.26 21.10 -8.01
CA GLY A 43 7.04 21.19 -7.21
C GLY A 43 5.95 22.05 -7.90
N PRO A 44 4.86 22.33 -7.19
CA PRO A 44 3.78 23.15 -7.71
C PRO A 44 4.26 24.57 -8.01
N ALA A 45 3.64 25.16 -9.02
CA ALA A 45 3.84 26.58 -9.34
C ALA A 45 3.48 27.47 -8.14
N GLU A 46 4.08 28.65 -8.07
CA GLU A 46 3.71 29.64 -7.09
C GLU A 46 2.24 30.08 -7.28
N SER A 47 1.61 30.43 -6.18
CA SER A 47 0.24 30.93 -6.19
C SER A 47 0.22 32.31 -6.87
N ILE A 48 -0.49 32.41 -8.00
CA ILE A 48 -0.72 33.67 -8.71
C ILE A 48 -2.19 34.05 -8.50
N PRO A 49 -2.50 35.32 -8.23
CA PRO A 49 -3.88 35.75 -8.08
C PRO A 49 -4.73 35.38 -9.30
N SER A 50 -5.96 34.87 -9.08
CA SER A 50 -6.87 34.43 -10.14
C SER A 50 -7.21 35.52 -11.16
N ILE A 51 -7.09 36.80 -10.79
CA ILE A 51 -7.27 37.95 -11.69
C ILE A 51 -6.26 37.97 -12.85
N SER A 52 -5.14 37.23 -12.75
CA SER A 52 -4.16 37.10 -13.83
C SER A 52 -4.70 36.37 -15.07
N GLY A 53 -5.83 35.67 -14.93
CA GLY A 53 -6.42 34.87 -16.01
C GLY A 53 -5.58 33.61 -16.39
N ILE A 54 -4.50 33.31 -15.69
CA ILE A 54 -3.66 32.15 -15.94
C ILE A 54 -4.23 30.96 -15.19
N ALA A 55 -4.61 29.90 -15.91
CA ALA A 55 -5.07 28.65 -15.31
C ALA A 55 -3.97 28.01 -14.46
N SER A 56 -4.34 27.25 -13.43
CA SER A 56 -3.38 26.59 -12.52
C SER A 56 -2.39 25.69 -13.26
N ASP A 57 -2.85 25.01 -14.32
CA ASP A 57 -2.06 24.07 -15.09
C ASP A 57 -1.07 24.73 -16.07
N ASP A 58 -1.34 25.99 -16.42
CA ASP A 58 -0.48 26.80 -17.31
C ASP A 58 0.63 27.54 -16.55
N ARG A 59 0.64 27.47 -15.22
CA ARG A 59 1.66 28.12 -14.39
C ARG A 59 3.00 27.43 -14.52
N ALA A 60 4.06 28.22 -14.49
CA ALA A 60 5.42 27.69 -14.56
C ALA A 60 5.77 26.90 -13.29
N LYS A 61 6.10 25.63 -13.43
CA LYS A 61 6.63 24.81 -12.33
C LYS A 61 8.01 25.31 -11.91
N VAL A 62 8.35 25.12 -10.66
CA VAL A 62 9.61 25.61 -10.06
C VAL A 62 10.25 24.52 -9.19
N ASN A 63 11.55 24.62 -8.94
CA ASN A 63 12.29 23.70 -8.08
C ASN A 63 12.15 24.10 -6.60
N ASN A 64 11.01 23.75 -5.99
CA ASN A 64 10.67 24.19 -4.62
C ASN A 64 10.30 23.06 -3.66
N ALA A 65 10.54 21.80 -4.06
CA ALA A 65 10.26 20.66 -3.22
C ALA A 65 11.54 19.92 -2.79
N THR A 66 11.51 19.36 -1.60
CA THR A 66 12.60 18.53 -1.05
C THR A 66 12.00 17.32 -0.33
N LEU A 67 12.54 16.15 -0.63
CA LEU A 67 12.18 14.89 -0.01
C LEU A 67 13.39 14.31 0.73
N ARG A 68 13.20 13.90 1.97
CA ARG A 68 14.20 13.20 2.76
C ARG A 68 13.74 11.79 3.07
N ASN A 69 14.50 10.81 2.60
CA ASN A 69 14.31 9.40 2.89
C ASN A 69 15.37 8.92 3.88
N ARG A 70 14.95 8.34 5.00
CA ARG A 70 15.80 7.69 5.99
C ARG A 70 15.38 6.25 6.11
N GLY A 71 16.34 5.36 6.11
CA GLY A 71 16.05 3.94 6.23
C GLY A 71 17.20 3.17 6.85
N TRP A 72 16.92 1.92 7.11
CA TRP A 72 17.88 0.93 7.56
C TRP A 72 17.57 -0.42 6.91
N GLU A 73 18.63 -1.20 6.73
CA GLU A 73 18.58 -2.55 6.18
C GLU A 73 19.39 -3.48 7.08
N LEU A 74 18.91 -4.69 7.29
CA LEU A 74 19.57 -5.73 8.06
C LEU A 74 19.48 -7.03 7.30
N SER A 75 20.63 -7.65 7.05
CA SER A 75 20.75 -9.00 6.51
C SER A 75 21.51 -9.88 7.47
N VAL A 76 20.97 -11.04 7.78
CA VAL A 76 21.61 -12.05 8.62
C VAL A 76 21.56 -13.39 7.87
N SER A 77 22.69 -14.03 7.71
CA SER A 77 22.72 -15.37 7.11
C SER A 77 23.57 -16.32 7.93
N TRP A 78 23.09 -17.55 8.01
CA TRP A 78 23.80 -18.66 8.64
C TRP A 78 23.92 -19.81 7.63
N ASN A 79 25.13 -20.29 7.42
CA ASN A 79 25.41 -21.44 6.55
C ASN A 79 26.33 -22.42 7.28
N ASP A 80 25.96 -23.70 7.30
CA ASP A 80 26.76 -24.73 7.92
C ASP A 80 26.60 -26.08 7.22
N LYS A 81 27.56 -26.95 7.45
CA LYS A 81 27.56 -28.34 6.99
C LYS A 81 27.94 -29.27 8.13
N LEU A 82 27.05 -30.18 8.47
CA LEU A 82 27.23 -31.17 9.51
C LEU A 82 28.14 -32.31 9.04
N LYS A 83 28.78 -33.01 9.99
CA LYS A 83 29.64 -34.15 9.72
C LYS A 83 28.93 -35.29 8.97
N CYS A 84 27.62 -35.43 9.13
CA CYS A 84 26.78 -36.42 8.39
C CYS A 84 26.56 -36.05 6.92
N GLY A 85 27.06 -34.91 6.46
CA GLY A 85 26.89 -34.41 5.09
C GLY A 85 25.65 -33.58 4.86
N PHE A 86 24.82 -33.33 5.88
CA PHE A 86 23.69 -32.40 5.80
C PHE A 86 24.19 -30.95 5.76
N SER A 87 23.83 -30.21 4.71
CA SER A 87 24.11 -28.78 4.57
C SER A 87 22.84 -27.99 4.75
N TYR A 88 22.92 -26.87 5.45
CA TYR A 88 21.79 -25.94 5.60
C TYR A 88 22.26 -24.51 5.59
N GLY A 89 21.44 -23.66 5.01
CA GLY A 89 21.62 -22.23 5.00
C GLY A 89 20.27 -21.56 5.26
N ILE A 90 20.28 -20.57 6.16
CA ILE A 90 19.13 -19.71 6.41
C ILE A 90 19.59 -18.26 6.29
N GLY A 91 18.89 -17.48 5.50
CA GLY A 91 19.09 -16.05 5.35
C GLY A 91 17.81 -15.30 5.69
N PHE A 92 17.97 -14.19 6.41
CA PHE A 92 16.91 -13.25 6.70
C PHE A 92 17.37 -11.86 6.33
N ASN A 93 16.56 -11.15 5.57
CA ASN A 93 16.77 -9.73 5.32
C ASN A 93 15.50 -8.96 5.64
N VAL A 94 15.65 -7.77 6.18
CA VAL A 94 14.57 -6.84 6.48
C VAL A 94 15.04 -5.43 6.27
N PHE A 95 14.17 -4.61 5.70
CA PHE A 95 14.42 -3.18 5.57
C PHE A 95 13.17 -2.36 5.90
N ASN A 96 13.41 -1.14 6.35
CA ASN A 96 12.36 -0.17 6.58
C ASN A 96 12.86 1.22 6.27
N TYR A 97 11.97 2.07 5.75
CA TYR A 97 12.29 3.46 5.47
C TYR A 97 11.11 4.39 5.77
N LYS A 98 11.45 5.65 5.96
CA LYS A 98 10.50 6.76 6.08
C LYS A 98 10.91 7.88 5.14
N ALA A 99 10.00 8.24 4.23
CA ALA A 99 10.17 9.32 3.27
C ALA A 99 9.32 10.51 3.71
N VAL A 100 9.98 11.61 4.09
CA VAL A 100 9.32 12.82 4.62
C VAL A 100 9.54 13.98 3.68
N VAL A 101 8.48 14.67 3.34
CA VAL A 101 8.51 15.93 2.62
C VAL A 101 9.06 17.00 3.57
N THR A 102 10.23 17.56 3.26
CA THR A 102 10.88 18.56 4.13
C THR A 102 10.74 19.98 3.61
N LYS A 103 10.34 20.13 2.35
CA LYS A 103 10.01 21.41 1.74
C LYS A 103 8.97 21.19 0.65
N TYR A 104 7.91 21.99 0.67
CA TYR A 104 6.87 21.97 -0.35
C TYR A 104 6.07 23.26 -0.34
N ASN A 105 5.67 23.76 -1.50
CA ASN A 105 4.93 25.02 -1.59
C ASN A 105 3.43 24.81 -1.29
N ASN A 106 3.09 24.68 -0.03
CA ASN A 106 1.73 24.57 0.49
C ASN A 106 1.61 25.44 1.77
N PRO A 107 1.65 26.78 1.65
CA PRO A 107 1.71 27.69 2.81
C PRO A 107 0.45 27.62 3.67
N GLU A 108 -0.69 27.24 3.10
CA GLU A 108 -1.95 27.10 3.83
C GLU A 108 -2.04 25.76 4.58
N GLY A 109 -1.09 24.84 4.36
CA GLY A 109 -1.08 23.52 4.97
C GLY A 109 -2.30 22.68 4.55
N ILE A 110 -2.78 22.84 3.31
CA ILE A 110 -3.94 22.10 2.82
C ILE A 110 -3.62 20.61 2.84
N ILE A 111 -4.46 19.85 3.51
CA ILE A 111 -4.43 18.40 3.53
C ILE A 111 -5.19 17.93 2.30
N TYR A 112 -4.55 17.06 1.52
CA TYR A 112 -5.24 16.41 0.43
C TYR A 112 -6.30 15.45 0.96
N ASN A 113 -7.56 15.79 0.71
CA ASN A 113 -8.66 14.89 0.97
C ASN A 113 -9.57 14.85 -0.26
N ASN A 114 -9.79 13.67 -0.81
CA ASN A 114 -10.69 13.44 -1.93
C ASN A 114 -12.12 13.95 -1.70
N HIS A 115 -12.46 14.29 -0.47
CA HIS A 115 -13.81 14.51 -0.03
C HIS A 115 -14.14 15.97 0.32
N THR A 116 -13.14 16.84 0.36
CA THR A 116 -13.39 18.27 0.64
C THR A 116 -13.69 19.08 -0.60
N GLY A 117 -13.62 18.49 -1.81
CA GLY A 117 -13.74 19.22 -3.08
C GLY A 117 -12.62 20.27 -3.31
N LEU A 118 -11.66 20.34 -2.40
CA LEU A 118 -10.51 21.22 -2.51
C LEU A 118 -9.51 20.65 -3.51
N ALA A 119 -8.99 21.53 -4.35
CA ALA A 119 -8.22 21.23 -5.55
C ALA A 119 -7.18 20.11 -5.36
N ALA A 120 -7.28 19.10 -6.17
CA ALA A 120 -6.53 17.86 -6.19
C ALA A 120 -4.99 17.98 -6.29
N ASN A 121 -4.45 19.17 -6.50
CA ASN A 121 -3.06 19.38 -6.89
C ASN A 121 -2.12 19.85 -5.76
N LYS A 122 -2.60 19.87 -4.50
CA LYS A 122 -1.80 20.35 -3.38
C LYS A 122 -1.64 19.32 -2.27
N GLY A 123 -1.50 18.05 -2.65
CA GLY A 123 -1.55 16.90 -1.75
C GLY A 123 -0.38 16.73 -0.80
N TYR A 124 0.72 17.47 -0.92
CA TYR A 124 1.87 17.37 -0.04
C TYR A 124 1.98 18.59 0.87
N TYR A 125 2.53 18.37 2.06
CA TYR A 125 2.86 19.44 3.02
C TYR A 125 4.17 19.11 3.73
N GLU A 126 4.79 20.12 4.31
CA GLU A 126 6.02 19.93 5.07
C GLU A 126 5.78 19.09 6.32
N GLY A 127 6.58 18.05 6.52
CA GLY A 127 6.43 17.06 7.59
C GLY A 127 5.67 15.80 7.20
N MET A 128 5.00 15.77 6.04
CA MET A 128 4.23 14.61 5.58
C MET A 128 5.12 13.38 5.40
N ASP A 129 4.73 12.22 5.96
CA ASP A 129 5.28 10.92 5.60
C ASP A 129 4.58 10.43 4.32
N ILE A 130 5.35 10.13 3.29
CA ILE A 130 4.78 9.69 2.01
C ILE A 130 3.91 8.45 2.22
N GLY A 131 2.70 8.51 1.67
CA GLY A 131 1.72 7.44 1.77
C GLY A 131 0.72 7.58 2.93
N GLU A 132 0.77 8.66 3.72
CA GLU A 132 -0.24 8.94 4.74
C GLU A 132 -1.65 8.92 4.17
N ILE A 133 -2.56 8.31 4.93
CA ILE A 133 -3.99 8.26 4.63
C ILE A 133 -4.73 9.09 5.65
N TRP A 134 -5.28 10.20 5.21
CA TRP A 134 -6.21 10.99 6.00
C TRP A 134 -7.62 10.45 5.86
N GLY A 135 -8.36 10.41 6.96
CA GLY A 135 -9.73 9.90 6.99
C GLY A 135 -10.40 10.12 8.33
N TYR A 136 -11.64 9.67 8.42
CA TYR A 136 -12.44 9.76 9.63
C TYR A 136 -12.39 8.47 10.43
N ARG A 137 -12.63 8.55 11.72
CA ARG A 137 -12.96 7.38 12.52
C ARG A 137 -14.43 7.03 12.32
N ALA A 138 -14.68 5.80 11.90
CA ALA A 138 -16.01 5.24 11.74
C ALA A 138 -15.87 3.72 11.82
N ASP A 139 -16.02 3.16 13.01
CA ASP A 139 -15.74 1.75 13.26
C ASP A 139 -16.98 0.89 13.13
N ASP A 140 -18.18 1.47 13.36
CA ASP A 140 -19.45 0.79 13.40
C ASP A 140 -20.50 1.32 12.42
N LEU A 141 -21.61 0.61 12.32
CA LEU A 141 -22.82 1.04 11.63
C LEU A 141 -23.91 1.36 12.66
N PHE A 142 -24.81 2.27 12.32
CA PHE A 142 -26.02 2.47 13.11
C PHE A 142 -26.95 1.23 13.00
N LEU A 143 -27.25 0.60 14.13
CA LEU A 143 -28.05 -0.63 14.15
C LEU A 143 -29.54 -0.38 14.38
N SER A 144 -29.91 0.76 14.96
CA SER A 144 -31.32 1.10 15.22
C SER A 144 -31.60 2.59 15.07
N ASN A 145 -32.85 2.94 14.81
CA ASN A 145 -33.28 4.35 14.74
C ASN A 145 -33.11 5.04 16.09
N ARG A 146 -33.33 4.33 17.20
CA ARG A 146 -33.11 4.89 18.54
C ARG A 146 -31.63 5.27 18.75
N GLU A 147 -30.72 4.45 18.29
CA GLU A 147 -29.30 4.76 18.36
C GLU A 147 -28.95 6.00 17.55
N ILE A 148 -29.55 6.16 16.35
CA ILE A 148 -29.37 7.36 15.51
C ILE A 148 -29.87 8.60 16.25
N ASP A 149 -31.12 8.54 16.78
CA ASP A 149 -31.72 9.64 17.51
C ASP A 149 -30.90 10.03 18.74
N ASP A 150 -30.45 9.04 19.52
CA ASP A 150 -29.63 9.28 20.72
C ASP A 150 -28.25 9.86 20.34
N TYR A 151 -27.65 9.40 19.26
CA TYR A 151 -26.36 9.90 18.77
C TYR A 151 -26.45 11.35 18.24
N LEU A 152 -27.45 11.63 17.41
CA LEU A 152 -27.66 12.95 16.81
C LEU A 152 -28.10 14.05 17.79
N ARG A 153 -28.50 13.69 19.03
CA ARG A 153 -28.73 14.69 20.10
C ARG A 153 -27.44 15.33 20.57
N ASN A 154 -26.33 14.60 20.49
CA ASN A 154 -25.04 15.04 21.03
C ASN A 154 -24.01 15.36 19.95
N VAL A 155 -24.16 14.79 18.75
CA VAL A 155 -23.19 14.92 17.65
C VAL A 155 -23.90 15.37 16.38
N ASN A 156 -23.43 16.45 15.81
CA ASN A 156 -23.94 16.99 14.55
C ASN A 156 -23.21 16.39 13.35
N LEU A 157 -23.93 15.73 12.46
CA LEU A 157 -23.39 15.11 11.24
C LEU A 157 -23.82 15.85 9.95
N THR A 158 -24.31 17.08 10.05
CA THR A 158 -24.86 17.83 8.90
C THR A 158 -23.82 18.19 7.84
N ALA A 159 -22.52 18.13 8.17
CA ALA A 159 -21.45 18.29 7.19
C ALA A 159 -21.48 17.21 6.09
N PHE A 160 -22.00 16.02 6.40
CA PHE A 160 -22.13 14.93 5.45
C PHE A 160 -23.50 14.94 4.73
N LYS A 161 -24.59 14.91 5.50
CA LYS A 161 -25.97 14.97 5.03
C LYS A 161 -26.90 15.43 6.15
N SER A 162 -28.12 15.86 5.80
CA SER A 162 -29.13 16.27 6.78
C SER A 162 -29.41 15.17 7.79
N ASN A 163 -29.66 15.56 9.06
CA ASN A 163 -29.83 14.61 10.15
C ASN A 163 -31.02 13.66 9.95
N ASP A 164 -32.07 14.10 9.28
CA ASP A 164 -33.27 13.29 8.96
C ASP A 164 -33.03 12.21 7.88
N LEU A 165 -31.89 12.25 7.21
CA LEU A 165 -31.52 11.30 6.17
C LEU A 165 -30.71 10.10 6.69
N TRP A 166 -30.29 10.10 7.96
CA TRP A 166 -29.57 8.98 8.53
C TRP A 166 -30.46 7.75 8.70
N ARG A 167 -29.94 6.58 8.38
CA ARG A 167 -30.66 5.30 8.39
C ARG A 167 -29.82 4.22 9.05
N ARG A 168 -30.48 3.19 9.51
CA ARG A 168 -29.82 1.95 9.97
C ARG A 168 -28.94 1.39 8.86
N GLY A 169 -27.73 0.99 9.21
CA GLY A 169 -26.73 0.51 8.28
C GLY A 169 -25.88 1.61 7.63
N ASP A 170 -26.09 2.87 7.97
CA ASP A 170 -25.14 3.94 7.66
C ASP A 170 -23.97 3.90 8.60
N LEU A 171 -22.80 4.37 8.15
CA LEU A 171 -21.59 4.50 8.96
C LEU A 171 -21.83 5.46 10.13
N LYS A 172 -21.37 5.03 11.32
CA LYS A 172 -21.34 5.85 12.52
C LYS A 172 -19.99 6.53 12.65
N TYR A 173 -19.94 7.80 12.23
CA TYR A 173 -18.75 8.63 12.34
C TYR A 173 -18.53 9.06 13.79
N ILE A 174 -17.27 9.16 14.21
CA ILE A 174 -16.88 9.50 15.58
C ILE A 174 -16.39 10.93 15.61
N ASP A 175 -16.97 11.74 16.50
CA ASP A 175 -16.46 13.04 16.90
C ASP A 175 -15.11 12.83 17.61
N SER A 176 -14.03 13.09 16.93
CA SER A 176 -12.67 12.78 17.38
C SER A 176 -12.04 13.94 18.14
N ASN A 177 -12.50 15.16 17.91
CA ASN A 177 -12.01 16.36 18.57
C ASN A 177 -12.90 16.80 19.77
N GLY A 178 -14.12 16.24 19.88
CA GLY A 178 -15.03 16.45 21.01
C GLY A 178 -15.79 17.78 20.95
N ASP A 179 -15.96 18.36 19.78
CA ASP A 179 -16.64 19.67 19.61
C ASP A 179 -18.16 19.53 19.37
N GLY A 180 -18.67 18.30 19.39
CA GLY A 180 -20.10 17.98 19.20
C GLY A 180 -20.53 17.93 17.74
N ARG A 181 -19.61 17.89 16.78
CA ARG A 181 -19.89 17.71 15.36
C ARG A 181 -18.80 16.89 14.69
N VAL A 182 -19.09 16.32 13.54
CA VAL A 182 -18.08 15.64 12.72
C VAL A 182 -17.97 16.35 11.38
N ASP A 183 -16.81 16.90 11.12
CA ASP A 183 -16.49 17.56 9.85
C ASP A 183 -14.99 17.53 9.52
N GLY A 184 -14.62 18.04 8.35
CA GLY A 184 -13.23 18.13 7.90
C GLY A 184 -12.57 19.46 8.22
N GLY A 185 -13.19 20.33 9.03
CA GLY A 185 -12.72 21.68 9.28
C GLY A 185 -12.50 22.43 7.98
N LYS A 186 -11.42 23.21 7.92
CA LYS A 186 -10.99 23.87 6.67
C LYS A 186 -10.15 22.96 5.76
N GLY A 187 -9.91 21.70 6.14
CA GLY A 187 -9.07 20.78 5.40
C GLY A 187 -7.59 21.19 5.40
N THR A 188 -7.13 21.82 6.48
CA THR A 188 -5.74 22.24 6.66
C THR A 188 -5.12 21.57 7.88
N LEU A 189 -3.79 21.54 7.98
CA LEU A 189 -3.09 21.02 9.16
C LEU A 189 -3.47 21.73 10.46
N ALA A 190 -3.79 23.00 10.38
CA ALA A 190 -4.18 23.81 11.53
C ALA A 190 -5.65 23.63 11.92
N ASP A 191 -6.50 23.27 10.95
CA ASP A 191 -7.94 23.09 11.13
C ASP A 191 -8.41 21.94 10.23
N HIS A 192 -8.25 20.73 10.72
CA HIS A 192 -8.61 19.48 10.03
C HIS A 192 -9.88 18.83 10.57
N GLY A 193 -10.56 19.47 11.54
CA GLY A 193 -11.76 18.92 12.15
C GLY A 193 -11.49 17.53 12.73
N ASP A 194 -12.31 16.56 12.34
CA ASP A 194 -12.19 15.16 12.76
C ASP A 194 -11.30 14.29 11.84
N LEU A 195 -10.77 14.89 10.79
CA LEU A 195 -9.82 14.18 9.94
C LEU A 195 -8.54 13.89 10.72
N GLN A 196 -8.05 12.66 10.58
CA GLN A 196 -6.78 12.24 11.18
C GLN A 196 -6.03 11.28 10.27
N ILE A 197 -4.74 11.08 10.52
CA ILE A 197 -3.96 10.07 9.83
C ILE A 197 -4.38 8.70 10.35
N ILE A 198 -5.15 7.96 9.54
CA ILE A 198 -5.68 6.64 9.90
C ILE A 198 -4.78 5.50 9.46
N GLY A 199 -3.83 5.73 8.56
CA GLY A 199 -2.93 4.70 8.05
C GLY A 199 -1.86 5.22 7.12
N ASN A 200 -1.11 4.29 6.52
CA ASN A 200 -0.08 4.59 5.52
C ASN A 200 0.01 3.49 4.46
N THR A 201 -0.04 3.87 3.18
CA THR A 201 0.02 2.96 2.03
C THR A 201 1.44 2.45 1.74
N THR A 202 2.47 3.11 2.27
CA THR A 202 3.86 2.73 2.05
C THR A 202 4.17 1.42 2.78
N PRO A 203 4.73 0.40 2.09
CA PRO A 203 5.16 -0.82 2.75
C PRO A 203 6.22 -0.54 3.82
N LYS A 204 6.01 -1.07 5.02
CA LYS A 204 6.96 -0.98 6.14
C LYS A 204 7.41 -2.38 6.54
N TYR A 205 8.67 -2.51 6.94
CA TYR A 205 9.29 -3.77 7.32
C TYR A 205 9.12 -4.83 6.24
N SER A 206 9.63 -4.51 5.03
CA SER A 206 9.72 -5.50 3.96
C SER A 206 10.81 -6.51 4.31
N PHE A 207 10.51 -7.80 4.17
CA PHE A 207 11.43 -8.86 4.58
C PHE A 207 11.50 -10.00 3.56
N GLY A 208 12.61 -10.72 3.60
CA GLY A 208 12.83 -11.95 2.87
C GLY A 208 13.46 -13.02 3.75
N ILE A 209 13.08 -14.27 3.54
CA ILE A 209 13.65 -15.45 4.21
C ILE A 209 14.08 -16.44 3.15
N ASN A 210 15.35 -16.76 3.11
CA ASN A 210 15.91 -17.79 2.24
C ASN A 210 16.24 -19.03 3.07
N LEU A 211 15.83 -20.20 2.62
CA LEU A 211 16.20 -21.47 3.22
C LEU A 211 16.76 -22.38 2.15
N ASN A 212 17.95 -22.94 2.40
CA ASN A 212 18.60 -23.92 1.55
C ASN A 212 18.98 -25.14 2.37
N LEU A 213 18.58 -26.32 1.93
CA LEU A 213 18.88 -27.59 2.58
C LEU A 213 19.47 -28.56 1.55
N GLY A 214 20.49 -29.32 1.95
CA GLY A 214 21.11 -30.31 1.08
C GLY A 214 21.49 -31.56 1.86
N TYR A 215 21.12 -32.74 1.34
CA TYR A 215 21.49 -34.00 1.92
C TYR A 215 21.51 -35.15 0.90
N LYS A 216 22.66 -35.79 0.73
CA LYS A 216 22.81 -36.97 -0.13
C LYS A 216 22.21 -36.86 -1.54
N GLY A 217 22.41 -35.71 -2.19
CA GLY A 217 21.86 -35.42 -3.52
C GLY A 217 20.51 -34.73 -3.51
N PHE A 218 19.74 -34.74 -2.43
CA PHE A 218 18.54 -33.94 -2.29
C PHE A 218 18.90 -32.51 -1.98
N GLU A 219 18.19 -31.59 -2.64
CA GLU A 219 18.31 -30.15 -2.45
C GLU A 219 16.91 -29.55 -2.32
N ILE A 220 16.74 -28.68 -1.33
CA ILE A 220 15.54 -27.86 -1.16
C ILE A 220 15.99 -26.42 -1.04
N SER A 221 15.41 -25.56 -1.85
CA SER A 221 15.60 -24.10 -1.72
C SER A 221 14.24 -23.41 -1.74
N THR A 222 14.09 -22.38 -0.90
CA THR A 222 12.86 -21.60 -0.86
C THR A 222 13.14 -20.16 -0.53
N LEU A 223 12.33 -19.27 -1.09
CA LEU A 223 12.28 -17.86 -0.79
C LEU A 223 10.87 -17.49 -0.31
N LEU A 224 10.78 -16.99 0.91
CA LEU A 224 9.60 -16.29 1.40
C LEU A 224 9.86 -14.79 1.38
N GLN A 225 8.88 -14.02 0.95
CA GLN A 225 8.93 -12.57 0.91
C GLN A 225 7.65 -12.00 1.51
N GLY A 226 7.76 -10.85 2.17
CA GLY A 226 6.58 -10.21 2.73
C GLY A 226 6.78 -8.77 3.13
N VAL A 227 5.69 -8.19 3.58
CA VAL A 227 5.57 -6.85 4.14
C VAL A 227 4.80 -6.98 5.45
N ALA A 228 5.40 -6.56 6.56
CA ALA A 228 4.79 -6.74 7.87
C ALA A 228 3.72 -5.69 8.20
N LYS A 229 3.79 -4.50 7.59
CA LYS A 229 2.78 -3.45 7.77
C LYS A 229 2.57 -2.67 6.48
N ARG A 230 1.33 -2.60 6.05
CA ARG A 230 0.84 -1.75 4.97
C ARG A 230 -0.66 -1.59 5.14
N ASP A 231 -1.17 -0.39 4.97
CA ASP A 231 -2.60 -0.11 4.98
C ASP A 231 -3.09 0.11 3.55
N PHE A 232 -4.33 -0.29 3.27
CA PHE A 232 -4.93 -0.16 1.95
C PHE A 232 -6.38 0.32 2.08
N PRO A 233 -6.68 1.58 1.71
CA PRO A 233 -8.04 2.10 1.74
C PRO A 233 -8.83 1.56 0.56
N ILE A 234 -10.04 1.07 0.80
CA ILE A 234 -10.98 0.65 -0.25
C ILE A 234 -12.11 1.64 -0.46
N SER A 235 -12.24 2.65 0.38
CA SER A 235 -13.25 3.71 0.25
C SER A 235 -13.10 4.45 -1.07
N GLY A 236 -14.23 4.84 -1.68
CA GLY A 236 -14.25 5.54 -2.97
C GLY A 236 -13.76 4.73 -4.16
N SER A 237 -13.40 3.47 -3.95
CA SER A 237 -12.92 2.58 -5.00
C SER A 237 -14.07 1.87 -5.72
N ASN A 238 -13.79 1.35 -6.91
CA ASN A 238 -14.76 0.53 -7.65
C ASN A 238 -15.08 -0.82 -6.97
N TYR A 239 -14.30 -1.19 -5.95
CA TYR A 239 -14.59 -2.33 -5.11
C TYR A 239 -15.81 -2.10 -4.19
N MET A 240 -16.05 -0.85 -3.78
CA MET A 240 -17.24 -0.53 -3.00
C MET A 240 -18.47 -0.50 -3.91
N PHE A 241 -19.58 -1.07 -3.46
CA PHE A 241 -20.81 -1.09 -4.26
C PHE A 241 -21.37 0.33 -4.46
N GLY A 242 -22.11 0.51 -5.56
CA GLY A 242 -22.73 1.78 -5.94
C GLY A 242 -21.92 2.65 -6.90
N GLY A 243 -20.62 2.37 -7.12
CA GLY A 243 -19.76 3.17 -7.98
C GLY A 243 -19.76 2.76 -9.47
N ASN A 244 -19.85 1.48 -9.74
CA ASN A 244 -19.89 0.88 -11.08
C ASN A 244 -20.67 -0.42 -11.04
N ASN A 245 -21.07 -0.94 -12.18
CA ASN A 245 -21.90 -2.15 -12.31
C ASN A 245 -21.17 -3.46 -11.96
N TYR A 246 -20.13 -3.41 -11.13
CA TYR A 246 -19.39 -4.59 -10.72
C TYR A 246 -19.80 -5.00 -9.31
N ASN A 247 -20.23 -6.26 -9.18
CA ASN A 247 -20.56 -6.85 -7.89
C ASN A 247 -19.63 -8.02 -7.62
N PHE A 248 -19.01 -8.03 -6.46
CA PHE A 248 -18.21 -9.12 -5.95
C PHE A 248 -19.04 -9.96 -4.97
N LYS A 249 -18.65 -11.19 -4.74
CA LYS A 249 -19.31 -12.07 -3.78
C LYS A 249 -19.31 -11.46 -2.36
N GLU A 250 -18.28 -10.73 -2.03
CA GLU A 250 -18.10 -10.04 -0.75
C GLU A 250 -19.14 -8.94 -0.52
N HIS A 251 -19.72 -8.39 -1.59
CA HIS A 251 -20.82 -7.43 -1.49
C HIS A 251 -22.09 -8.01 -0.88
N LEU A 252 -22.23 -9.34 -0.81
CA LEU A 252 -23.35 -9.99 -0.13
C LEU A 252 -23.28 -9.80 1.39
N ASP A 253 -22.12 -9.45 1.95
CA ASP A 253 -21.94 -9.14 3.37
C ASP A 253 -22.25 -7.66 3.66
N TYR A 254 -23.39 -7.19 3.21
CA TYR A 254 -23.90 -5.85 3.49
C TYR A 254 -24.91 -5.85 4.65
N PHE A 255 -25.05 -4.70 5.29
CA PHE A 255 -26.06 -4.51 6.34
C PHE A 255 -27.48 -4.66 5.75
N SER A 256 -28.27 -5.54 6.36
CA SER A 256 -29.69 -5.71 6.08
C SER A 256 -30.43 -6.10 7.37
N THR A 257 -31.76 -6.20 7.30
CA THR A 257 -32.54 -6.71 8.45
C THR A 257 -32.17 -8.14 8.80
N GLU A 258 -31.78 -8.94 7.80
CA GLU A 258 -31.37 -10.32 7.94
C GLU A 258 -29.88 -10.47 8.33
N ASN A 259 -29.06 -9.47 8.00
CA ASN A 259 -27.63 -9.42 8.32
C ASN A 259 -27.26 -8.08 8.99
N PRO A 260 -27.67 -7.85 10.24
CA PRO A 260 -27.39 -6.60 10.96
C PRO A 260 -25.90 -6.38 11.29
N ASN A 261 -25.10 -7.42 11.20
CA ASN A 261 -23.65 -7.37 11.44
C ASN A 261 -22.81 -7.36 10.15
N GLY A 262 -23.44 -7.05 9.00
CA GLY A 262 -22.74 -6.97 7.73
C GLY A 262 -21.51 -6.06 7.78
N TYR A 263 -20.45 -6.48 7.13
CA TYR A 263 -19.22 -5.67 7.05
C TYR A 263 -19.44 -4.38 6.28
N LEU A 264 -20.14 -4.47 5.13
CA LEU A 264 -20.46 -3.32 4.29
C LEU A 264 -21.72 -2.60 4.81
N PRO A 265 -21.89 -1.30 4.52
CA PRO A 265 -23.06 -0.55 4.94
C PRO A 265 -24.32 -1.03 4.21
N ARG A 266 -25.46 -0.44 4.52
CA ARG A 266 -26.68 -0.68 3.74
C ARG A 266 -26.46 -0.34 2.25
N LEU A 267 -27.21 -1.00 1.39
CA LEU A 267 -27.18 -0.67 -0.04
C LEU A 267 -27.72 0.75 -0.25
N THR A 268 -26.97 1.53 -1.00
CA THR A 268 -27.31 2.91 -1.36
C THR A 268 -27.39 3.04 -2.89
N GLY A 269 -28.01 4.10 -3.37
CA GLY A 269 -28.13 4.38 -4.80
C GLY A 269 -26.82 4.80 -5.47
N TRP A 270 -26.94 5.59 -6.51
CA TRP A 270 -25.84 5.98 -7.38
C TRP A 270 -24.78 6.87 -6.71
N LYS A 271 -23.62 6.91 -7.35
CA LYS A 271 -22.38 7.60 -6.95
C LYS A 271 -22.52 9.08 -6.56
N ASP A 272 -23.53 9.76 -7.10
CA ASP A 272 -23.80 11.18 -6.80
C ASP A 272 -24.75 11.37 -5.62
N ASP A 273 -25.25 10.27 -5.04
CA ASP A 273 -26.05 10.33 -3.83
C ASP A 273 -25.14 10.59 -2.62
N LYS A 274 -25.54 11.55 -1.77
CA LYS A 274 -24.87 11.82 -0.51
C LYS A 274 -24.77 10.59 0.37
N ASP A 275 -25.75 9.70 0.32
CA ASP A 275 -25.75 8.42 1.03
C ASP A 275 -24.59 7.51 0.58
N PHE A 276 -24.28 7.47 -0.72
CA PHE A 276 -23.14 6.74 -1.23
C PHE A 276 -21.83 7.33 -0.71
N LEU A 277 -21.64 8.66 -0.82
CA LEU A 277 -20.41 9.31 -0.37
C LEU A 277 -20.15 9.08 1.12
N VAL A 278 -21.20 9.22 1.95
CA VAL A 278 -21.11 9.04 3.39
C VAL A 278 -20.76 7.61 3.76
N ASN A 279 -21.32 6.62 3.08
CA ASN A 279 -21.15 5.23 3.46
C ASN A 279 -19.91 4.57 2.85
N THR A 280 -19.50 4.99 1.66
CA THR A 280 -18.44 4.28 0.91
C THR A 280 -17.40 5.19 0.28
N GLY A 281 -17.65 6.51 0.20
CA GLY A 281 -16.78 7.46 -0.48
C GLY A 281 -15.63 7.96 0.37
N TYR A 282 -15.85 8.21 1.66
CA TYR A 282 -14.83 8.75 2.55
C TYR A 282 -13.87 7.67 3.07
N ASN A 283 -12.59 8.00 3.19
CA ASN A 283 -11.65 7.15 3.91
C ASN A 283 -12.05 7.07 5.38
N THR A 284 -12.21 5.84 5.86
CA THR A 284 -12.57 5.57 7.25
C THR A 284 -11.77 4.41 7.81
N THR A 285 -11.67 4.34 9.12
CA THR A 285 -11.00 3.24 9.82
C THR A 285 -11.64 1.89 9.51
N ARG A 286 -12.96 1.83 9.30
CA ARG A 286 -13.69 0.60 8.97
C ARG A 286 -13.26 0.00 7.63
N TYR A 287 -13.02 0.85 6.62
CA TYR A 287 -12.67 0.42 5.25
C TYR A 287 -11.18 0.58 4.94
N LEU A 288 -10.37 0.55 5.99
CA LEU A 288 -8.92 0.50 5.89
C LEU A 288 -8.45 -0.95 6.08
N LEU A 289 -8.06 -1.59 4.99
CA LEU A 289 -7.61 -2.98 5.01
C LEU A 289 -6.15 -3.08 5.45
N ASN A 290 -5.84 -4.15 6.18
CA ASN A 290 -4.46 -4.53 6.47
C ASN A 290 -3.88 -5.32 5.29
N ALA A 291 -2.98 -4.71 4.54
CA ALA A 291 -2.32 -5.29 3.38
C ALA A 291 -0.95 -5.93 3.69
N ALA A 292 -0.70 -6.25 4.96
CA ALA A 292 0.45 -7.07 5.34
C ALA A 292 0.32 -8.47 4.72
N TYR A 293 1.46 -9.05 4.30
CA TYR A 293 1.45 -10.38 3.71
C TYR A 293 2.80 -11.09 3.86
N MET A 294 2.76 -12.40 3.70
CA MET A 294 3.92 -13.25 3.44
C MET A 294 3.58 -14.21 2.31
N ARG A 295 4.47 -14.32 1.32
CA ARG A 295 4.32 -15.22 0.16
C ARG A 295 5.54 -16.12 0.01
N MET A 296 5.30 -17.39 -0.25
CA MET A 296 6.35 -18.29 -0.74
C MET A 296 6.53 -18.00 -2.23
N LYS A 297 7.57 -17.25 -2.56
CA LYS A 297 7.88 -16.83 -3.94
C LYS A 297 8.36 -17.97 -4.80
N ASN A 298 9.18 -18.81 -4.20
CA ASN A 298 9.76 -19.95 -4.89
C ASN A 298 9.99 -21.10 -3.90
N LEU A 299 9.73 -22.31 -4.33
CA LEU A 299 10.12 -23.55 -3.68
C LEU A 299 10.67 -24.50 -4.75
N THR A 300 11.94 -24.84 -4.66
CA THR A 300 12.57 -25.83 -5.53
C THR A 300 12.96 -27.04 -4.72
N VAL A 301 12.56 -28.22 -5.18
CA VAL A 301 13.00 -29.50 -4.66
C VAL A 301 13.69 -30.25 -5.79
N GLY A 302 14.96 -30.62 -5.60
CA GLY A 302 15.76 -31.28 -6.60
C GLY A 302 16.50 -32.49 -6.06
N TYR A 303 16.87 -33.36 -6.96
CA TYR A 303 17.75 -34.50 -6.68
C TYR A 303 18.84 -34.60 -7.74
N THR A 304 20.10 -34.57 -7.29
CA THR A 304 21.26 -34.77 -8.14
C THR A 304 21.79 -36.17 -7.97
N PHE A 305 21.78 -36.93 -9.05
CA PHE A 305 22.26 -38.30 -9.08
C PHE A 305 23.78 -38.34 -8.94
N ASN A 306 24.27 -39.30 -8.17
CA ASN A 306 25.72 -39.44 -8.02
C ASN A 306 26.35 -40.15 -9.23
N LYS A 307 27.63 -39.93 -9.48
CA LYS A 307 28.36 -40.51 -10.63
C LYS A 307 28.29 -42.04 -10.70
N LYS A 308 28.17 -42.76 -9.55
CA LYS A 308 28.05 -44.22 -9.54
C LYS A 308 26.73 -44.68 -10.14
N GLN A 309 25.64 -43.94 -9.91
CA GLN A 309 24.31 -44.21 -10.46
C GLN A 309 24.25 -44.01 -11.98
N LEU A 310 25.04 -43.07 -12.49
CA LEU A 310 25.04 -42.66 -13.90
C LEU A 310 26.07 -43.37 -14.77
N ARG A 311 26.93 -44.18 -14.17
CA ARG A 311 28.08 -44.84 -14.86
C ARG A 311 27.72 -45.65 -16.09
N HIS A 312 26.53 -46.22 -16.14
CA HIS A 312 26.09 -47.10 -17.23
C HIS A 312 25.37 -46.39 -18.38
N ILE A 313 25.06 -45.10 -18.24
CA ILE A 313 24.28 -44.35 -19.23
C ILE A 313 25.06 -43.21 -19.92
N GLY A 314 26.39 -43.14 -19.65
CA GLY A 314 27.24 -42.15 -20.33
C GLY A 314 27.00 -40.68 -19.95
N ILE A 315 26.23 -40.43 -18.89
CA ILE A 315 25.93 -39.12 -18.37
C ILE A 315 26.86 -38.83 -17.18
N SER A 316 27.52 -37.69 -17.17
CA SER A 316 28.42 -37.28 -16.08
C SER A 316 27.71 -36.60 -14.92
N ASN A 317 26.59 -35.93 -15.16
CA ASN A 317 25.73 -35.31 -14.17
C ASN A 317 24.26 -35.33 -14.61
N LEU A 318 23.34 -35.61 -13.70
CA LEU A 318 21.91 -35.56 -13.90
C LEU A 318 21.26 -34.95 -12.65
N LYS A 319 20.51 -33.88 -12.81
CA LYS A 319 19.67 -33.29 -11.78
C LYS A 319 18.22 -33.22 -12.27
N VAL A 320 17.30 -33.70 -11.45
CA VAL A 320 15.87 -33.62 -11.67
C VAL A 320 15.32 -32.67 -10.60
N TYR A 321 14.48 -31.72 -10.99
CA TYR A 321 13.90 -30.79 -10.01
C TYR A 321 12.48 -30.38 -10.38
N VAL A 322 11.76 -29.96 -9.34
CA VAL A 322 10.45 -29.34 -9.42
C VAL A 322 10.54 -27.99 -8.74
N THR A 323 10.07 -26.97 -9.41
CA THR A 323 9.97 -25.60 -8.87
C THR A 323 8.51 -25.17 -8.84
N CYS A 324 8.09 -24.62 -7.72
CA CYS A 324 6.76 -24.03 -7.53
C CYS A 324 6.92 -22.54 -7.23
N ASP A 325 6.29 -21.69 -8.06
CA ASP A 325 6.26 -20.26 -7.80
C ASP A 325 4.93 -19.85 -7.19
N ASN A 326 4.98 -18.89 -6.26
CA ASN A 326 3.82 -18.33 -5.57
C ASN A 326 2.91 -19.40 -4.92
N LEU A 327 3.52 -20.42 -4.29
CA LEU A 327 2.81 -21.60 -3.81
C LEU A 327 1.69 -21.28 -2.84
N PHE A 328 1.92 -20.34 -1.91
CA PHE A 328 0.90 -19.81 -1.02
C PHE A 328 1.18 -18.35 -0.64
N THR A 329 0.11 -17.68 -0.24
CA THR A 329 0.16 -16.31 0.31
C THR A 329 -0.68 -16.26 1.57
N VAL A 330 -0.12 -15.71 2.64
CA VAL A 330 -0.82 -15.42 3.90
C VAL A 330 -1.05 -13.92 3.95
N THR A 331 -2.30 -13.49 4.02
CA THR A 331 -2.70 -12.08 4.10
C THR A 331 -4.09 -11.96 4.73
N LYS A 332 -4.42 -10.79 5.24
CA LYS A 332 -5.77 -10.44 5.71
C LYS A 332 -6.63 -9.77 4.63
N LEU A 333 -6.07 -9.54 3.44
CA LEU A 333 -6.83 -8.98 2.33
C LEU A 333 -7.91 -9.95 1.85
N PRO A 334 -9.06 -9.45 1.39
CA PRO A 334 -10.04 -10.23 0.63
C PRO A 334 -9.38 -10.90 -0.59
N LYS A 335 -9.89 -12.06 -0.99
CA LYS A 335 -9.24 -12.95 -1.99
C LYS A 335 -9.03 -12.32 -3.37
N GLN A 336 -9.83 -11.34 -3.75
CA GLN A 336 -9.72 -10.62 -5.01
C GLN A 336 -8.56 -9.61 -5.04
N PHE A 337 -7.98 -9.30 -3.89
CA PHE A 337 -6.80 -8.45 -3.82
C PHE A 337 -5.54 -9.29 -3.71
N ASP A 338 -4.62 -9.10 -4.64
CA ASP A 338 -3.27 -9.62 -4.49
C ASP A 338 -2.39 -8.56 -3.83
N PRO A 339 -1.74 -8.83 -2.68
CA PRO A 339 -0.98 -7.84 -1.93
C PRO A 339 0.23 -7.26 -2.68
N GLU A 340 0.76 -7.94 -3.71
CA GLU A 340 1.87 -7.45 -4.52
C GLU A 340 1.41 -6.55 -5.66
N THR A 341 0.17 -6.72 -6.12
CA THR A 341 -0.40 -5.95 -7.22
C THR A 341 -1.30 -4.81 -6.74
N LEU A 342 -1.33 -4.54 -5.44
CA LEU A 342 -1.99 -3.35 -4.91
C LEU A 342 -1.26 -2.12 -5.44
N ASN A 343 -1.77 -1.57 -6.52
CA ASN A 343 -1.36 -0.25 -6.92
C ASN A 343 -1.83 0.73 -5.85
N GLN A 344 -0.98 1.65 -5.48
CA GLN A 344 -1.43 2.85 -4.79
C GLN A 344 -2.56 3.39 -5.65
N VAL A 345 -3.75 3.43 -5.09
CA VAL A 345 -4.82 4.23 -5.65
C VAL A 345 -4.19 5.62 -5.70
N ASN A 346 -3.78 6.07 -6.88
CA ASN A 346 -3.53 7.47 -7.06
C ASN A 346 -4.87 8.10 -6.76
N MET A 347 -4.98 8.60 -5.53
CA MET A 347 -6.12 9.36 -5.07
C MET A 347 -6.11 10.73 -5.74
N SER A 348 -5.82 10.77 -7.01
CA SER A 348 -6.13 11.85 -7.92
C SER A 348 -7.62 11.76 -8.20
N ALA A 349 -8.41 12.01 -7.18
CA ALA A 349 -9.77 12.42 -7.37
C ALA A 349 -9.74 13.87 -7.83
N GLY A 350 -9.96 14.06 -9.01
CA GLY A 350 -10.03 15.36 -9.67
C GLY A 350 -9.61 15.16 -11.11
N GLY A 351 -10.52 14.61 -11.89
CA GLY A 351 -10.81 15.00 -13.23
C GLY A 351 -9.71 15.18 -14.26
N ASP A 352 -8.49 14.74 -14.09
CA ASP A 352 -7.53 14.74 -15.19
C ASP A 352 -6.96 13.36 -15.44
N ALA A 353 -7.72 12.67 -16.28
CA ALA A 353 -7.30 11.46 -16.96
C ALA A 353 -6.02 11.62 -17.79
N GLN A 354 -5.31 12.74 -17.71
CA GLN A 354 -4.24 13.11 -18.62
C GLN A 354 -2.81 12.92 -18.09
N ASN A 355 -2.62 12.63 -16.81
CA ASN A 355 -1.26 12.33 -16.30
C ASN A 355 -0.96 10.84 -16.28
N THR A 356 -1.17 10.18 -17.40
CA THR A 356 -0.62 8.87 -17.66
C THR A 356 0.72 9.01 -18.32
N ALA A 357 1.68 8.20 -17.89
CA ALA A 357 2.86 7.94 -18.70
C ALA A 357 2.44 7.61 -20.14
N PRO A 358 3.12 8.15 -21.16
CA PRO A 358 2.78 7.88 -22.54
C PRO A 358 2.72 6.37 -22.79
N GLY A 359 1.58 5.86 -23.27
CA GLY A 359 1.38 4.45 -23.61
C GLY A 359 0.49 3.64 -22.65
N LEU A 360 0.05 4.19 -21.51
CA LEU A 360 -0.91 3.51 -20.65
C LEU A 360 -2.33 3.97 -20.96
N THR A 361 -3.14 3.08 -21.50
CA THR A 361 -4.56 3.32 -21.78
C THR A 361 -5.42 3.29 -20.51
N SER A 362 -6.52 4.03 -20.52
CA SER A 362 -7.49 4.21 -19.42
C SER A 362 -7.83 3.01 -18.52
N PRO A 363 -7.89 1.75 -19.00
CA PRO A 363 -8.22 0.60 -18.15
C PRO A 363 -7.21 0.32 -17.05
N MET A 364 -5.94 0.71 -17.22
CA MET A 364 -4.89 0.47 -16.21
C MET A 364 -4.88 1.48 -15.06
N LYS A 365 -5.62 2.58 -15.16
CA LYS A 365 -5.72 3.59 -14.09
C LYS A 365 -6.58 3.16 -12.89
N GLN A 366 -7.35 2.10 -13.04
CA GLN A 366 -8.28 1.62 -12.00
C GLN A 366 -7.72 0.48 -11.15
N ASN A 367 -6.43 0.31 -11.16
CA ASN A 367 -5.73 -0.91 -10.77
C ASN A 367 -5.60 -1.17 -9.26
N GLY A 368 -6.24 -0.42 -8.40
CA GLY A 368 -6.25 -0.71 -6.96
C GLY A 368 -7.49 -1.45 -6.44
N ASN A 369 -8.42 -1.82 -7.32
CA ASN A 369 -9.81 -2.08 -6.94
C ASN A 369 -10.21 -3.56 -7.01
N GLY A 370 -9.29 -4.49 -6.82
CA GLY A 370 -9.58 -5.92 -6.98
C GLY A 370 -9.72 -6.38 -8.44
N MET A 371 -9.45 -5.50 -9.41
CA MET A 371 -9.53 -5.79 -10.85
C MET A 371 -8.19 -6.19 -11.46
N VAL A 372 -7.12 -6.16 -10.69
CA VAL A 372 -5.80 -6.58 -11.17
C VAL A 372 -5.72 -8.09 -11.11
N TYR A 373 -5.25 -8.69 -12.19
CA TYR A 373 -5.06 -10.13 -12.22
C TYR A 373 -4.08 -10.57 -11.14
N PRO A 374 -4.43 -11.52 -10.26
CA PRO A 374 -3.55 -11.97 -9.19
C PRO A 374 -2.35 -12.74 -9.75
N MET A 375 -1.28 -12.78 -8.98
CA MET A 375 -0.07 -13.53 -9.36
C MET A 375 -0.37 -15.01 -9.53
N ASN A 376 0.05 -15.58 -10.67
CA ASN A 376 -0.14 -16.98 -10.99
C ASN A 376 0.72 -17.88 -10.09
N ARG A 377 0.19 -19.07 -9.83
CA ARG A 377 0.96 -20.18 -9.26
C ARG A 377 1.47 -21.04 -10.40
N ASN A 378 2.79 -21.20 -10.48
CA ASN A 378 3.43 -21.97 -11.55
C ASN A 378 4.10 -23.22 -10.96
N PHE A 379 4.07 -24.31 -11.74
CA PHE A 379 4.80 -25.53 -11.46
C PHE A 379 5.68 -25.83 -12.66
N VAL A 380 6.98 -25.97 -12.42
CA VAL A 380 7.98 -26.21 -13.46
C VAL A 380 8.72 -27.51 -13.11
N PHE A 381 8.81 -28.42 -14.08
CA PHE A 381 9.63 -29.63 -13.99
C PHE A 381 10.86 -29.45 -14.85
N GLY A 382 12.03 -29.67 -14.29
CA GLY A 382 13.29 -29.48 -15.00
C GLY A 382 14.22 -30.68 -14.88
N LEU A 383 15.02 -30.83 -15.94
CA LEU A 383 16.10 -31.81 -16.05
C LEU A 383 17.36 -31.07 -16.49
N ASP A 384 18.43 -31.19 -15.70
CA ASP A 384 19.76 -30.74 -16.08
C ASP A 384 20.66 -31.95 -16.24
N PHE A 385 21.28 -32.12 -17.41
CA PHE A 385 22.21 -33.22 -17.64
C PHE A 385 23.45 -32.76 -18.40
N THR A 386 24.57 -33.38 -18.09
CA THR A 386 25.85 -33.16 -18.75
C THR A 386 26.43 -34.53 -19.18
N PHE A 387 26.89 -34.61 -20.39
CA PHE A 387 27.55 -35.79 -20.93
C PHE A 387 29.01 -35.89 -20.54
#